data_5e406c4724fe9410f4efe2e4cd0e0071
#
_entry.id   5e406c4724fe9410f4efe2e4cd0e0071
#
_cell.length_a   1.000
_cell.length_b   1.000
_cell.length_c   1.000
_cell.angle_alpha   90.00
_cell.angle_beta   90.00
_cell.angle_gamma   90.00
#
_symmetry.space_group_name_H-M   'P 1'
#
loop_
_entity.id
_entity.type
_entity.pdbx_description
1 polymer ?
#
loop_
_entity_poly.entity_id
_entity_poly.type
_entity_poly.pdbx_seq_one_letter_code
_entity_poly.pdbx_strand_id
1 'polypeptide(L)' 'MKFLLEVTMDEAALAKDPAGELGRILRYWGGNLRHYPLRPGDGSVIYDSEYREVGRWRVADQAE' A
#
# COMPACT_ATOMS: atom_id res chain seq x y z
N MET A 1 10.03 10.45 11.61
CA MET A 1 9.82 9.69 10.37
C MET A 1 8.53 8.89 10.49
N LYS A 2 7.76 8.80 9.41
CA LYS A 2 6.44 8.17 9.46
C LYS A 2 6.20 7.34 8.21
N PHE A 3 5.62 6.16 8.37
CA PHE A 3 5.21 5.32 7.28
C PHE A 3 3.70 5.47 7.08
N LEU A 4 3.28 5.76 5.84
CA LEU A 4 1.87 5.92 5.51
C LEU A 4 1.50 4.97 4.38
N LEU A 5 0.36 4.32 4.54
CA LEU A 5 -0.16 3.45 3.51
C LEU A 5 -1.65 3.79 3.32
N GLU A 6 -2.01 4.11 2.08
CA GLU A 6 -3.38 4.51 1.75
C GLU A 6 -3.89 3.65 0.61
N VAL A 7 -5.14 3.19 0.75
CA VAL A 7 -5.79 2.39 -0.28
C VAL A 7 -7.22 2.89 -0.45
N THR A 8 -7.60 3.17 -1.70
CA THR A 8 -8.98 3.53 -2.05
C THR A 8 -9.81 2.26 -2.15
N MET A 9 -10.93 2.21 -1.43
CA MET A 9 -11.69 0.98 -1.27
C MET A 9 -13.02 0.96 -2.03
N ASP A 10 -13.31 1.97 -2.81
CA ASP A 10 -14.65 2.15 -3.39
C ASP A 10 -14.87 1.45 -4.72
N GLU A 11 -13.83 0.88 -5.30
CA GLU A 11 -13.90 0.38 -6.67
C GLU A 11 -13.25 -0.98 -6.83
N ALA A 12 -13.60 -1.64 -7.93
CA ALA A 12 -12.95 -2.86 -8.41
C ALA A 12 -12.89 -3.97 -7.35
N ALA A 13 -11.75 -4.65 -7.24
CA ALA A 13 -11.62 -5.80 -6.34
C ALA A 13 -11.83 -5.42 -4.87
N LEU A 14 -11.43 -4.20 -4.48
CA LEU A 14 -11.59 -3.74 -3.10
C LEU A 14 -13.04 -3.49 -2.73
N ALA A 15 -13.87 -3.08 -3.69
CA ALA A 15 -15.29 -2.93 -3.42
C ALA A 15 -15.98 -4.28 -3.26
N LYS A 16 -15.50 -5.30 -3.97
CA LYS A 16 -16.09 -6.64 -3.94
C LYS A 16 -15.72 -7.42 -2.69
N ASP A 17 -14.47 -7.35 -2.28
CA ASP A 17 -13.96 -8.11 -1.14
C ASP A 17 -12.89 -7.29 -0.40
N PRO A 18 -13.34 -6.29 0.38
CA PRO A 18 -12.37 -5.39 1.02
C PRO A 18 -11.40 -6.09 1.96
N ALA A 19 -11.89 -6.99 2.79
CA ALA A 19 -11.02 -7.66 3.76
C ALA A 19 -10.00 -8.57 3.07
N GLY A 20 -10.44 -9.32 2.07
CA GLY A 20 -9.54 -10.20 1.33
C GLY A 20 -8.48 -9.45 0.57
N GLU A 21 -8.88 -8.37 -0.12
CA GLU A 21 -7.94 -7.57 -0.90
C GLU A 21 -6.95 -6.81 0.00
N LEU A 22 -7.43 -6.20 1.06
CA LEU A 22 -6.54 -5.51 2.00
C LEU A 22 -5.57 -6.50 2.64
N GLY A 23 -6.06 -7.67 3.04
CA GLY A 23 -5.19 -8.68 3.61
C GLY A 23 -4.10 -9.11 2.65
N ARG A 24 -4.44 -9.30 1.37
CA ARG A 24 -3.46 -9.66 0.35
C ARG A 24 -2.42 -8.55 0.16
N ILE A 25 -2.87 -7.31 0.06
CA ILE A 25 -1.99 -6.15 -0.09
C ILE A 25 -1.03 -6.04 1.08
N LEU A 26 -1.56 -6.17 2.29
CA LEU A 26 -0.74 -6.04 3.49
C LEU A 26 0.28 -7.18 3.63
N ARG A 27 -0.10 -8.40 3.26
CA ARG A 27 0.84 -9.52 3.26
C ARG A 27 1.92 -9.33 2.22
N TYR A 28 1.54 -8.88 1.03
CA TYR A 28 2.50 -8.64 -0.04
C TYR A 28 3.56 -7.62 0.40
N TRP A 29 3.10 -6.46 0.88
CA TRP A 29 4.03 -5.42 1.28
C TRP A 29 4.76 -5.76 2.57
N GLY A 30 4.11 -6.46 3.49
CA GLY A 30 4.78 -6.96 4.67
C GLY A 30 6.00 -7.79 4.34
N GLY A 31 5.92 -8.58 3.27
CA GLY A 31 7.05 -9.39 2.82
C GLY A 31 8.06 -8.66 1.96
N ASN A 32 7.67 -7.53 1.36
CA ASN A 32 8.51 -6.84 0.37
C ASN A 32 9.17 -5.57 0.87
N LEU A 33 8.70 -4.99 1.97
CA LEU A 33 9.30 -3.76 2.50
C LEU A 33 10.78 -3.92 2.84
N ARG A 34 11.21 -5.11 3.16
CA ARG A 34 12.61 -5.39 3.47
C ARG A 34 13.55 -5.12 2.31
N HIS A 35 13.03 -5.03 1.09
CA HIS A 35 13.85 -4.74 -0.09
C HIS A 35 14.07 -3.24 -0.30
N TYR A 36 13.50 -2.42 0.57
CA TYR A 36 13.61 -0.96 0.47
C TYR A 36 14.40 -0.41 1.66
N PRO A 37 15.19 0.64 1.48
CA PRO A 37 15.90 1.26 2.61
C PRO A 37 14.96 1.91 3.63
N LEU A 38 13.75 2.25 3.23
CA LEU A 38 12.75 2.92 4.04
C LEU A 38 13.23 4.28 4.56
N ARG A 39 13.79 5.05 3.65
CA ARG A 39 14.22 6.42 3.93
C ARG A 39 13.11 7.38 3.52
N PRO A 40 13.08 8.59 4.08
CA PRO A 40 12.12 9.60 3.62
C PRO A 40 12.19 9.75 2.10
N GLY A 41 11.03 9.72 1.47
CA GLY A 41 10.91 9.76 0.02
C GLY A 41 10.72 8.41 -0.65
N ASP A 42 11.05 7.32 0.03
CA ASP A 42 10.78 5.99 -0.52
C ASP A 42 9.28 5.73 -0.53
N GLY A 43 8.83 4.97 -1.50
CA GLY A 43 7.43 4.61 -1.63
C GLY A 43 7.17 3.79 -2.87
N SER A 44 5.95 3.35 -3.01
CA SER A 44 5.53 2.60 -4.19
C SER A 44 4.03 2.68 -4.35
N VAL A 45 3.59 2.51 -5.60
CA VAL A 45 2.19 2.37 -5.93
C VAL A 45 1.69 1.01 -5.48
N ILE A 46 0.45 0.95 -5.05
CA ILE A 46 -0.21 -0.29 -4.63
C ILE A 46 -1.24 -0.68 -5.68
N TYR A 47 -1.23 -1.95 -6.09
CA TYR A 47 -2.16 -2.48 -7.08
C TYR A 47 -3.10 -3.49 -6.44
N ASP A 48 -4.33 -3.55 -6.93
CA ASP A 48 -5.27 -4.59 -6.53
C ASP A 48 -5.00 -5.87 -7.34
N SER A 49 -5.81 -6.91 -7.10
CA SER A 49 -5.64 -8.18 -7.80
C SER A 49 -5.95 -8.11 -9.30
N GLU A 50 -6.55 -7.00 -9.76
CA GLU A 50 -6.82 -6.76 -11.18
C GLU A 50 -5.79 -5.81 -11.80
N TYR A 51 -4.71 -5.55 -11.08
CA TYR A 51 -3.62 -4.67 -11.52
C TYR A 51 -4.05 -3.22 -11.73
N ARG A 52 -5.03 -2.78 -10.98
CA ARG A 52 -5.41 -1.36 -10.98
C ARG A 52 -4.70 -0.66 -9.84
N GLU A 53 -4.28 0.56 -10.09
CA GLU A 53 -3.65 1.37 -9.05
C GLU A 53 -4.72 1.82 -8.06
N VAL A 54 -4.59 1.41 -6.81
CA VAL A 54 -5.58 1.70 -5.77
C VAL A 54 -5.02 2.50 -4.60
N GLY A 55 -3.73 2.74 -4.58
CA GLY A 55 -3.15 3.50 -3.47
C GLY A 55 -1.64 3.55 -3.56
N ARG A 56 -1.04 3.89 -2.43
CA ARG A 56 0.43 3.94 -2.33
C ARG A 56 0.87 3.89 -0.88
N TRP A 57 2.12 3.50 -0.66
CA TRP A 57 2.76 3.71 0.63
C TRP A 57 3.95 4.63 0.43
N ARG A 58 4.33 5.30 1.49
CA ARG A 58 5.49 6.19 1.46
C ARG A 58 6.05 6.40 2.86
N VAL A 59 7.31 6.80 2.90
CA VAL A 59 7.97 7.21 4.13
C VAL A 59 8.10 8.72 4.10
N ALA A 60 7.56 9.38 5.12
CA ALA A 60 7.62 10.83 5.26
C ALA A 60 8.59 11.19 6.38
N ASP A 61 9.31 12.29 6.19
CA ASP A 61 10.30 12.73 7.16
C ASP A 61 9.64 13.30 8.42
N GLN A 62 8.49 13.96 8.26
CA GLN A 62 7.78 14.63 9.35
C GLN A 62 6.35 14.15 9.43
N ALA A 63 5.73 14.39 10.59
CA ALA A 63 4.32 14.08 10.79
C ALA A 63 3.46 14.92 9.85
N GLU A 64 2.41 14.31 9.34
CA GLU A 64 1.44 14.98 8.47
C GLU A 64 0.09 15.10 9.12
#